data_a51258d7baee8cd3a43f1ff7dc6a362c
#
_entry.id   a51258d7baee8cd3a43f1ff7dc6a362c
#
_cell.length_a   1.000
_cell.length_b   1.000
_cell.length_c   1.000
_cell.angle_alpha   90.00
_cell.angle_beta   90.00
_cell.angle_gamma   90.00
#
_symmetry.space_group_name_H-M   'P 1'
#
loop_
_entity.id
_entity.type
_entity.pdbx_description
1 polymer ?
#
loop_
_entity_poly.entity_id
_entity_poly.type
_entity_poly.pdbx_seq_one_letter_code
_entity_poly.pdbx_strand_id
1 'polypeptide(L)'
;MGNGGADSRNDPQRQGTRRTFAPWTDPTARALVRFDGVSKQFAAVAAVERVSLDIFPGEFFALLGPSGCGKTTLLRLLAGLDTPDEGRILLDGEDIAPVPPYRRPINMMFQSYALFPHLTVEGNVAFGLKQEGLPKTEITARVEEMLALVRLEGLGKRKPHQLSGGQRQRVALARSLVKRPRVLLLDEPLAALDKKLRGETQFELMQLQERLGLTFVIVTHDQQEAMTVADRIGVMDHGRLIQVATPPEIYERPNSRWVADFIGEVNLIEGRVVDVGASETVIASAAAGRLRALSPTDAKPGDVVGVALRPEKVRIAHAPPPTGGENCVAGQVGNIGYLGDLSVYKVRLDNGIVMKAAVANVTRLVERPIGWDDRVWLSWAPEAAMVLTR
;
A
#
# COMPACT_ATOMS: atom_id res chain seq x y z
N MET A 1 31.81 -46.74 -19.64
CA MET A 1 31.30 -46.40 -18.30
C MET A 1 30.93 -44.92 -18.35
N GLY A 2 29.66 -44.67 -18.62
CA GLY A 2 29.15 -43.33 -18.85
C GLY A 2 28.67 -42.72 -17.57
N ASN A 3 29.02 -41.45 -17.38
CA ASN A 3 28.49 -40.63 -16.31
C ASN A 3 27.53 -39.59 -16.94
N GLY A 4 26.24 -39.84 -16.83
CA GLY A 4 25.19 -38.91 -17.25
C GLY A 4 24.95 -37.85 -16.18
N GLY A 5 25.41 -36.64 -16.43
CA GLY A 5 25.01 -35.44 -15.67
C GLY A 5 23.59 -35.05 -16.06
N ALA A 6 22.66 -35.22 -15.15
CA ALA A 6 21.28 -34.77 -15.32
C ALA A 6 21.23 -33.24 -15.25
N ASP A 7 20.80 -32.61 -16.33
CA ASP A 7 20.51 -31.18 -16.45
C ASP A 7 19.17 -30.87 -15.74
N SER A 8 19.26 -30.23 -14.58
CA SER A 8 18.12 -29.91 -13.68
C SER A 8 17.40 -28.61 -14.04
N ARG A 9 17.31 -28.24 -15.33
CA ARG A 9 16.80 -26.93 -15.80
C ARG A 9 15.36 -26.90 -16.32
N ASN A 10 14.58 -27.98 -16.18
CA ASN A 10 13.20 -27.98 -16.65
C ASN A 10 12.28 -28.67 -15.63
N ASP A 11 11.91 -27.94 -14.57
CA ASP A 11 10.79 -28.31 -13.70
C ASP A 11 9.57 -27.43 -14.04
N PRO A 12 8.52 -27.97 -14.70
CA PRO A 12 7.32 -27.22 -15.07
C PRO A 12 6.43 -26.81 -13.90
N GLN A 13 6.75 -27.19 -12.67
CA GLN A 13 5.93 -26.92 -11.47
C GLN A 13 6.30 -25.63 -10.73
N ARG A 14 7.22 -24.81 -11.24
CA ARG A 14 7.57 -23.49 -10.65
C ARG A 14 6.72 -22.33 -11.14
N GLN A 15 5.52 -22.55 -11.65
CA GLN A 15 4.56 -21.50 -11.94
C GLN A 15 3.60 -21.36 -10.76
N GLY A 16 3.75 -20.28 -9.96
CA GLY A 16 2.63 -19.73 -9.22
C GLY A 16 2.65 -19.70 -7.70
N THR A 17 3.77 -19.90 -7.00
CA THR A 17 3.84 -19.52 -5.58
C THR A 17 4.73 -18.29 -5.44
N ARG A 18 4.10 -17.11 -5.20
CA ARG A 18 4.82 -15.91 -4.76
C ARG A 18 5.70 -16.32 -3.59
N ARG A 19 7.01 -16.10 -3.70
CA ARG A 19 7.97 -16.40 -2.64
C ARG A 19 7.45 -15.77 -1.36
N THR A 20 7.34 -16.53 -0.27
CA THR A 20 6.91 -15.99 1.03
C THR A 20 8.00 -15.04 1.51
N PHE A 21 7.87 -13.76 1.15
CA PHE A 21 8.80 -12.72 1.56
C PHE A 21 8.31 -12.12 2.87
N ALA A 22 8.91 -12.49 3.98
CA ALA A 22 8.54 -12.01 5.31
C ALA A 22 9.76 -11.93 6.25
N PRO A 23 10.83 -11.21 5.87
CA PRO A 23 12.04 -11.13 6.69
C PRO A 23 11.78 -10.49 8.07
N TRP A 24 10.76 -9.64 8.20
CA TRP A 24 10.38 -9.01 9.47
C TRP A 24 9.86 -9.98 10.53
N THR A 25 9.57 -11.23 10.16
CA THR A 25 9.18 -12.29 11.12
C THR A 25 10.40 -13.05 11.66
N ASP A 26 11.57 -12.89 11.06
CA ASP A 26 12.82 -13.49 11.50
C ASP A 26 13.60 -12.48 12.38
N PRO A 27 13.76 -12.75 13.69
CA PRO A 27 14.49 -11.85 14.59
C PRO A 27 15.98 -11.69 14.24
N THR A 28 16.53 -12.56 13.39
CA THR A 28 17.93 -12.50 12.93
C THR A 28 18.10 -11.68 11.64
N ALA A 29 17.00 -11.37 10.96
CA ALA A 29 17.03 -10.59 9.72
C ALA A 29 17.52 -9.16 9.98
N ARG A 30 18.45 -8.71 9.15
CA ARG A 30 18.99 -7.36 9.25
C ARG A 30 18.25 -6.41 8.31
N ALA A 31 17.81 -5.29 8.85
CA ALA A 31 17.24 -4.23 8.05
C ALA A 31 18.29 -3.63 7.11
N LEU A 32 17.92 -3.35 5.85
CA LEU A 32 18.74 -2.59 4.92
C LEU A 32 18.69 -1.10 5.26
N VAL A 33 17.48 -0.58 5.51
CA VAL A 33 17.27 0.80 5.96
C VAL A 33 16.65 0.77 7.33
N ARG A 34 17.19 1.58 8.25
CA ARG A 34 16.60 1.80 9.57
C ARG A 34 16.48 3.28 9.85
N PHE A 35 15.28 3.72 10.14
CA PHE A 35 15.02 4.99 10.81
C PHE A 35 14.98 4.71 12.31
N ASP A 36 15.76 5.46 13.08
CA ASP A 36 15.88 5.30 14.55
C ASP A 36 15.53 6.62 15.22
N GLY A 37 14.24 6.76 15.60
CA GLY A 37 13.71 7.93 16.28
C GLY A 37 13.80 9.24 15.48
N VAL A 38 13.67 9.16 14.16
CA VAL A 38 13.88 10.30 13.25
C VAL A 38 12.80 11.34 13.40
N SER A 39 13.22 12.59 13.59
CA SER A 39 12.35 13.79 13.63
C SER A 39 12.82 14.84 12.64
N LYS A 40 11.87 15.59 12.07
CA LYS A 40 12.12 16.74 11.20
C LYS A 40 11.07 17.81 11.40
N GLN A 41 11.52 19.03 11.67
CA GLN A 41 10.66 20.21 11.80
C GLN A 41 10.96 21.22 10.68
N PHE A 42 9.91 21.89 10.23
CA PHE A 42 10.04 23.07 9.38
C PHE A 42 9.31 24.23 10.06
N ALA A 43 10.06 25.23 10.53
CA ALA A 43 9.57 26.29 11.39
C ALA A 43 8.85 25.71 12.63
N ALA A 44 7.54 25.95 12.79
CA ALA A 44 6.75 25.48 13.91
C ALA A 44 6.03 24.13 13.65
N VAL A 45 6.23 23.51 12.47
CA VAL A 45 5.49 22.30 12.08
C VAL A 45 6.43 21.09 12.14
N ALA A 46 6.08 20.09 12.95
CA ALA A 46 6.73 18.79 12.95
C ALA A 46 6.26 17.98 11.72
N ALA A 47 7.07 17.92 10.68
CA ALA A 47 6.76 17.16 9.47
C ALA A 47 6.99 15.66 9.64
N VAL A 48 7.94 15.27 10.51
CA VAL A 48 8.22 13.90 10.92
C VAL A 48 8.51 13.91 12.41
N GLU A 49 7.86 13.01 13.16
CA GLU A 49 7.96 12.99 14.63
C GLU A 49 8.32 11.59 15.12
N ARG A 50 9.55 11.42 15.58
CA ARG A 50 10.11 10.20 16.19
C ARG A 50 9.83 8.91 15.43
N VAL A 51 9.95 8.95 14.11
CA VAL A 51 9.71 7.77 13.27
C VAL A 51 10.81 6.74 13.46
N SER A 52 10.42 5.52 13.83
CA SER A 52 11.27 4.33 13.86
C SER A 52 10.69 3.29 12.92
N LEU A 53 11.51 2.81 11.96
CA LEU A 53 11.07 1.92 10.89
C LEU A 53 12.25 1.13 10.35
N ASP A 54 12.08 -0.18 10.21
CA ASP A 54 13.00 -1.08 9.52
C ASP A 54 12.44 -1.46 8.14
N ILE A 55 13.26 -1.35 7.09
CA ILE A 55 12.97 -1.81 5.73
C ILE A 55 14.03 -2.83 5.34
N PHE A 56 13.62 -3.97 4.80
CA PHE A 56 14.49 -5.11 4.56
C PHE A 56 15.01 -5.18 3.11
N PRO A 57 16.13 -5.89 2.87
CA PRO A 57 16.65 -6.07 1.51
C PRO A 57 15.64 -6.76 0.60
N GLY A 58 15.40 -6.22 -0.59
CA GLY A 58 14.45 -6.77 -1.56
C GLY A 58 12.99 -6.53 -1.22
N GLU A 59 12.68 -5.68 -0.22
CA GLU A 59 11.32 -5.32 0.15
C GLU A 59 10.75 -4.26 -0.79
N PHE A 60 9.46 -4.39 -1.14
CA PHE A 60 8.66 -3.32 -1.70
C PHE A 60 7.85 -2.68 -0.56
N PHE A 61 8.35 -1.58 -0.01
CA PHE A 61 7.74 -0.89 1.12
C PHE A 61 6.93 0.33 0.66
N ALA A 62 5.67 0.46 1.11
CA ALA A 62 4.85 1.63 0.80
C ALA A 62 4.64 2.52 2.03
N LEU A 63 4.88 3.83 1.89
CA LEU A 63 4.43 4.85 2.82
C LEU A 63 3.11 5.42 2.32
N LEU A 64 2.05 5.20 3.09
CA LEU A 64 0.69 5.60 2.77
C LEU A 64 0.16 6.60 3.82
N GLY A 65 -0.62 7.58 3.41
CA GLY A 65 -1.21 8.56 4.32
C GLY A 65 -1.79 9.76 3.60
N PRO A 66 -2.54 10.64 4.27
CA PRO A 66 -3.11 11.83 3.67
C PRO A 66 -2.03 12.80 3.19
N SER A 67 -2.42 13.74 2.34
CA SER A 67 -1.51 14.80 1.87
C SER A 67 -0.99 15.62 3.06
N GLY A 68 0.33 15.91 3.06
CA GLY A 68 0.96 16.70 4.11
C GLY A 68 1.31 15.95 5.40
N CYS A 69 1.07 14.63 5.51
CA CYS A 69 1.38 13.87 6.73
C CYS A 69 2.88 13.52 6.91
N GLY A 70 3.79 13.99 6.02
CA GLY A 70 5.25 13.84 6.20
C GLY A 70 5.92 12.78 5.33
N LYS A 71 5.21 12.02 4.48
CA LYS A 71 5.76 10.94 3.63
C LYS A 71 6.91 11.38 2.74
N THR A 72 6.70 12.40 1.92
CA THR A 72 7.74 12.95 1.03
C THR A 72 8.92 13.50 1.84
N THR A 73 8.67 14.07 3.02
CA THR A 73 9.76 14.52 3.92
C THR A 73 10.61 13.33 4.36
N LEU A 74 10.00 12.23 4.82
CA LEU A 74 10.73 11.02 5.22
C LEU A 74 11.54 10.44 4.05
N LEU A 75 10.96 10.45 2.84
CA LEU A 75 11.64 10.02 1.63
C LEU A 75 12.84 10.91 1.29
N ARG A 76 12.72 12.24 1.42
CA ARG A 76 13.78 13.21 1.18
C ARG A 76 14.93 13.10 2.19
N LEU A 77 14.61 12.81 3.45
CA LEU A 77 15.60 12.50 4.50
C LEU A 77 16.43 11.27 4.12
N LEU A 78 15.78 10.20 3.65
CA LEU A 78 16.47 8.98 3.18
C LEU A 78 17.31 9.24 1.93
N ALA A 79 16.80 10.07 1.00
CA ALA A 79 17.57 10.49 -0.19
C ALA A 79 18.75 11.41 0.12
N GLY A 80 18.79 12.02 1.32
CA GLY A 80 19.81 13.01 1.71
C GLY A 80 19.56 14.41 1.15
N LEU A 81 18.36 14.68 0.69
CA LEU A 81 17.92 16.01 0.21
C LEU A 81 17.54 16.94 1.37
N ASP A 82 17.23 16.35 2.52
CA ASP A 82 17.00 17.01 3.81
C ASP A 82 17.81 16.26 4.88
N THR A 83 18.09 16.93 6.00
CA THR A 83 18.80 16.36 7.15
C THR A 83 17.85 16.21 8.33
N PRO A 84 17.83 15.09 9.06
CA PRO A 84 17.02 14.97 10.27
C PRO A 84 17.49 15.95 11.34
N ASP A 85 16.56 16.42 12.17
CA ASP A 85 16.89 17.26 13.32
C ASP A 85 17.23 16.42 14.55
N GLU A 86 16.60 15.22 14.65
CA GLU A 86 16.85 14.22 15.70
C GLU A 86 16.82 12.81 15.09
N GLY A 87 17.46 11.86 15.78
CA GLY A 87 17.51 10.47 15.40
C GLY A 87 18.58 10.18 14.34
N ARG A 88 18.57 8.96 13.80
CA ARG A 88 19.54 8.47 12.83
C ARG A 88 18.88 7.74 11.68
N ILE A 89 19.53 7.77 10.51
CA ILE A 89 19.12 6.99 9.35
C ILE A 89 20.27 6.07 8.98
N LEU A 90 20.08 4.78 9.16
CA LEU A 90 21.10 3.78 8.90
C LEU A 90 20.81 3.08 7.57
N LEU A 91 21.84 2.87 6.78
CA LEU A 91 21.82 2.01 5.59
C LEU A 91 22.85 0.91 5.80
N ASP A 92 22.39 -0.34 5.88
CA ASP A 92 23.24 -1.50 6.17
C ASP A 92 24.04 -1.35 7.48
N GLY A 93 23.43 -0.70 8.48
CA GLY A 93 24.05 -0.42 9.78
C GLY A 93 24.93 0.83 9.87
N GLU A 94 25.24 1.49 8.75
CA GLU A 94 26.01 2.72 8.71
C GLU A 94 25.11 3.96 8.69
N ASP A 95 25.44 4.98 9.51
CA ASP A 95 24.69 6.24 9.52
C ASP A 95 24.97 7.04 8.25
N ILE A 96 23.91 7.24 7.46
CA ILE A 96 23.97 7.99 6.19
C ILE A 96 23.51 9.45 6.32
N ALA A 97 23.10 9.91 7.50
CA ALA A 97 22.67 11.30 7.67
C ALA A 97 23.75 12.32 7.22
N PRO A 98 25.07 12.14 7.53
CA PRO A 98 26.11 13.04 7.06
C PRO A 98 26.53 12.83 5.59
N VAL A 99 26.06 11.74 4.94
CA VAL A 99 26.46 11.41 3.56
C VAL A 99 25.65 12.24 2.56
N PRO A 100 26.28 12.99 1.65
CA PRO A 100 25.56 13.79 0.67
C PRO A 100 24.81 12.92 -0.34
N PRO A 101 23.70 13.41 -0.95
CA PRO A 101 22.81 12.63 -1.81
C PRO A 101 23.53 11.87 -2.94
N TYR A 102 24.46 12.50 -3.61
CA TYR A 102 25.16 11.91 -4.76
C TYR A 102 26.12 10.76 -4.41
N ARG A 103 26.46 10.58 -3.12
CA ARG A 103 27.28 9.47 -2.61
C ARG A 103 26.48 8.35 -1.99
N ARG A 104 25.16 8.55 -1.75
CA ARG A 104 24.30 7.48 -1.23
C ARG A 104 24.01 6.48 -2.34
N PRO A 105 24.05 5.17 -2.06
CA PRO A 105 23.63 4.14 -3.02
C PRO A 105 22.08 4.07 -3.10
N ILE A 106 21.45 5.22 -3.17
CA ILE A 106 20.00 5.44 -3.17
C ILE A 106 19.70 6.39 -4.32
N ASN A 107 18.71 6.04 -5.13
CA ASN A 107 18.21 6.95 -6.16
C ASN A 107 16.74 7.26 -5.93
N MET A 108 16.30 8.42 -6.39
CA MET A 108 14.93 8.89 -6.25
C MET A 108 14.33 9.25 -7.61
N MET A 109 13.11 8.77 -7.85
CA MET A 109 12.24 9.22 -8.92
C MET A 109 11.23 10.19 -8.34
N PHE A 110 11.24 11.43 -8.82
CA PHE A 110 10.35 12.50 -8.37
C PHE A 110 8.98 12.42 -9.04
N GLN A 111 7.95 12.94 -8.40
CA GLN A 111 6.57 13.00 -8.88
C GLN A 111 6.45 13.64 -10.28
N SER A 112 7.21 14.70 -10.56
CA SER A 112 7.27 15.37 -11.86
C SER A 112 8.15 14.67 -12.90
N TYR A 113 8.71 13.48 -12.56
CA TYR A 113 9.74 12.76 -13.33
C TYR A 113 11.05 13.53 -13.48
N ALA A 114 11.06 14.85 -13.36
CA ALA A 114 12.22 15.75 -13.43
C ALA A 114 13.19 15.43 -14.57
N LEU A 115 12.69 15.09 -15.77
CA LEU A 115 13.52 14.81 -16.93
C LEU A 115 14.17 16.11 -17.43
N PHE A 116 15.41 16.00 -17.88
CA PHE A 116 16.12 17.11 -18.52
C PHE A 116 15.54 17.36 -19.91
N PRO A 117 14.82 18.47 -20.15
CA PRO A 117 14.07 18.68 -21.40
C PRO A 117 14.96 18.89 -22.63
N HIS A 118 16.19 19.35 -22.41
CA HIS A 118 17.18 19.58 -23.47
C HIS A 118 17.92 18.30 -23.90
N LEU A 119 17.93 17.26 -23.06
CA LEU A 119 18.57 15.98 -23.35
C LEU A 119 17.62 15.01 -24.05
N THR A 120 18.15 14.09 -24.82
CA THR A 120 17.45 12.93 -25.37
C THR A 120 17.13 11.90 -24.25
N VAL A 121 16.37 10.86 -24.58
CA VAL A 121 16.10 9.71 -23.69
C VAL A 121 17.43 9.07 -23.23
N GLU A 122 18.32 8.72 -24.19
CA GLU A 122 19.65 8.20 -23.88
C GLU A 122 20.45 9.18 -23.03
N GLY A 123 20.39 10.47 -23.35
CA GLY A 123 21.07 11.51 -22.59
C GLY A 123 20.60 11.62 -21.15
N ASN A 124 19.29 11.50 -20.91
CA ASN A 124 18.69 11.47 -19.58
C ASN A 124 19.17 10.26 -18.78
N VAL A 125 19.11 9.05 -19.37
CA VAL A 125 19.54 7.81 -18.70
C VAL A 125 21.04 7.82 -18.45
N ALA A 126 21.85 8.24 -19.43
CA ALA A 126 23.31 8.29 -19.31
C ALA A 126 23.84 9.36 -18.33
N PHE A 127 23.00 10.31 -17.90
CA PHE A 127 23.45 11.49 -17.16
C PHE A 127 24.25 11.12 -15.89
N GLY A 128 23.70 10.25 -15.05
CA GLY A 128 24.36 9.84 -13.81
C GLY A 128 25.67 9.09 -14.04
N LEU A 129 25.71 8.21 -15.05
CA LEU A 129 26.93 7.46 -15.39
C LEU A 129 28.05 8.37 -15.90
N LYS A 130 27.71 9.43 -16.64
CA LYS A 130 28.67 10.43 -17.09
C LYS A 130 29.27 11.21 -15.93
N GLN A 131 28.47 11.53 -14.90
CA GLN A 131 28.95 12.22 -13.70
C GLN A 131 29.88 11.33 -12.87
N GLU A 132 29.74 10.01 -12.94
CA GLU A 132 30.66 9.04 -12.32
C GLU A 132 31.93 8.83 -13.12
N GLY A 133 32.06 9.42 -14.32
CA GLY A 133 33.26 9.34 -15.14
C GLY A 133 33.47 7.98 -15.82
N LEU A 134 32.41 7.20 -16.02
CA LEU A 134 32.49 5.88 -16.66
C LEU A 134 32.90 5.99 -18.14
N PRO A 135 33.59 4.96 -18.69
CA PRO A 135 33.96 4.90 -20.10
C PRO A 135 32.72 4.94 -21.00
N LYS A 136 32.85 5.62 -22.16
CA LYS A 136 31.71 5.78 -23.10
C LYS A 136 31.12 4.45 -23.55
N THR A 137 31.93 3.42 -23.77
CA THR A 137 31.48 2.07 -24.15
C THR A 137 30.61 1.43 -23.09
N GLU A 138 31.01 1.54 -21.82
CA GLU A 138 30.22 1.04 -20.70
C GLU A 138 28.90 1.82 -20.51
N ILE A 139 28.94 3.15 -20.63
CA ILE A 139 27.73 3.99 -20.60
C ILE A 139 26.75 3.54 -21.68
N THR A 140 27.22 3.36 -22.94
CA THR A 140 26.37 2.93 -24.05
C THR A 140 25.71 1.59 -23.76
N ALA A 141 26.48 0.57 -23.34
CA ALA A 141 25.96 -0.75 -23.05
C ALA A 141 24.93 -0.73 -21.90
N ARG A 142 25.21 -0.01 -20.81
CA ARG A 142 24.26 0.10 -19.68
C ARG A 142 22.97 0.84 -20.05
N VAL A 143 23.07 1.88 -20.89
CA VAL A 143 21.90 2.62 -21.38
C VAL A 143 21.03 1.74 -22.28
N GLU A 144 21.62 0.99 -23.21
CA GLU A 144 20.91 0.04 -24.08
C GLU A 144 20.21 -1.04 -23.27
N GLU A 145 20.92 -1.68 -22.32
CA GLU A 145 20.36 -2.65 -21.38
C GLU A 145 19.15 -2.06 -20.63
N MET A 146 19.31 -0.84 -20.13
CA MET A 146 18.24 -0.20 -19.35
C MET A 146 17.04 0.19 -20.20
N LEU A 147 17.25 0.70 -21.42
CA LEU A 147 16.16 1.01 -22.33
C LEU A 147 15.37 -0.24 -22.75
N ALA A 148 16.05 -1.36 -22.97
CA ALA A 148 15.42 -2.66 -23.20
C ALA A 148 14.62 -3.12 -21.98
N LEU A 149 15.18 -2.96 -20.77
CA LEU A 149 14.50 -3.35 -19.52
C LEU A 149 13.16 -2.64 -19.32
N VAL A 150 13.09 -1.33 -19.68
CA VAL A 150 11.87 -0.52 -19.54
C VAL A 150 11.05 -0.42 -20.83
N ARG A 151 11.33 -1.23 -21.85
CA ARG A 151 10.61 -1.29 -23.15
C ARG A 151 10.58 0.06 -23.87
N LEU A 152 11.74 0.69 -24.00
CA LEU A 152 11.94 1.96 -24.72
C LEU A 152 12.96 1.84 -25.87
N GLU A 153 13.16 0.61 -26.40
CA GLU A 153 14.04 0.39 -27.55
C GLU A 153 13.59 1.26 -28.74
N GLY A 154 14.56 1.81 -29.43
CA GLY A 154 14.33 2.69 -30.60
C GLY A 154 13.90 4.13 -30.26
N LEU A 155 13.64 4.46 -28.99
CA LEU A 155 13.26 5.80 -28.57
C LEU A 155 14.41 6.65 -28.02
N GLY A 156 15.63 6.11 -27.96
CA GLY A 156 16.81 6.73 -27.35
C GLY A 156 17.12 8.16 -27.81
N LYS A 157 16.88 8.47 -29.10
CA LYS A 157 17.15 9.78 -29.70
C LYS A 157 16.03 10.81 -29.49
N ARG A 158 14.85 10.40 -29.00
CA ARG A 158 13.73 11.33 -28.76
C ARG A 158 14.00 12.22 -27.54
N LYS A 159 13.37 13.39 -27.52
CA LYS A 159 13.36 14.31 -26.37
C LYS A 159 12.08 14.11 -25.55
N PRO A 160 12.05 14.50 -24.24
CA PRO A 160 10.92 14.29 -23.35
C PRO A 160 9.57 14.81 -23.86
N HIS A 161 9.56 15.93 -24.60
CA HIS A 161 8.32 16.50 -25.19
C HIS A 161 7.73 15.65 -26.33
N GLN A 162 8.48 14.70 -26.89
CA GLN A 162 8.06 13.78 -27.95
C GLN A 162 7.53 12.45 -27.41
N LEU A 163 7.40 12.32 -26.07
CA LEU A 163 7.02 11.11 -25.39
C LEU A 163 5.64 11.23 -24.74
N SER A 164 4.91 10.11 -24.67
CA SER A 164 3.71 10.00 -23.82
C SER A 164 4.04 10.10 -22.32
N GLY A 165 3.02 10.30 -21.47
CA GLY A 165 3.18 10.32 -20.02
C GLY A 165 3.87 9.07 -19.48
N GLY A 166 3.38 7.89 -19.86
CA GLY A 166 3.98 6.61 -19.46
C GLY A 166 5.40 6.40 -19.98
N GLN A 167 5.70 6.86 -21.21
CA GLN A 167 7.08 6.81 -21.74
C GLN A 167 8.00 7.72 -20.92
N ARG A 168 7.59 8.94 -20.56
CA ARG A 168 8.38 9.83 -19.69
C ARG A 168 8.66 9.18 -18.32
N GLN A 169 7.65 8.53 -17.74
CA GLN A 169 7.80 7.78 -16.51
C GLN A 169 8.87 6.69 -16.62
N ARG A 170 8.81 5.86 -17.66
CA ARG A 170 9.78 4.79 -17.91
C ARG A 170 11.19 5.34 -18.14
N VAL A 171 11.36 6.51 -18.77
CA VAL A 171 12.66 7.18 -18.87
C VAL A 171 13.19 7.60 -17.49
N ALA A 172 12.33 8.17 -16.64
CA ALA A 172 12.72 8.56 -15.28
C ALA A 172 13.09 7.33 -14.43
N LEU A 173 12.35 6.24 -14.57
CA LEU A 173 12.65 4.96 -13.93
C LEU A 173 13.99 4.41 -14.40
N ALA A 174 14.24 4.36 -15.72
CA ALA A 174 15.50 3.93 -16.32
C ALA A 174 16.69 4.78 -15.79
N ARG A 175 16.52 6.10 -15.74
CA ARG A 175 17.54 7.02 -15.20
C ARG A 175 17.85 6.72 -13.73
N SER A 176 16.82 6.38 -12.95
CA SER A 176 16.99 6.08 -11.53
C SER A 176 17.64 4.71 -11.29
N LEU A 177 17.46 3.75 -12.20
CA LEU A 177 17.96 2.39 -12.07
C LEU A 177 19.37 2.17 -12.67
N VAL A 178 19.77 2.97 -13.67
CA VAL A 178 21.00 2.73 -14.45
C VAL A 178 22.27 2.74 -13.59
N LYS A 179 22.26 3.42 -12.46
CA LYS A 179 23.35 3.43 -11.47
C LYS A 179 23.36 2.19 -10.55
N ARG A 180 22.35 1.30 -10.67
CA ARG A 180 22.19 0.10 -9.85
C ARG A 180 22.17 0.44 -8.34
N PRO A 181 21.24 1.30 -7.88
CA PRO A 181 21.15 1.67 -6.48
C PRO A 181 20.76 0.45 -5.62
N ARG A 182 21.05 0.49 -4.32
CA ARG A 182 20.57 -0.51 -3.35
C ARG A 182 19.10 -0.27 -2.98
N VAL A 183 18.67 0.99 -2.98
CA VAL A 183 17.30 1.41 -2.68
C VAL A 183 16.83 2.38 -3.76
N LEU A 184 15.64 2.12 -4.31
CA LEU A 184 14.94 3.02 -5.21
C LEU A 184 13.76 3.67 -4.48
N LEU A 185 13.76 5.00 -4.46
CA LEU A 185 12.70 5.81 -3.87
C LEU A 185 11.77 6.31 -4.98
N LEU A 186 10.46 6.14 -4.80
CA LEU A 186 9.43 6.51 -5.75
C LEU A 186 8.44 7.47 -5.06
N ASP A 187 8.44 8.74 -5.47
CA ASP A 187 7.57 9.76 -4.91
C ASP A 187 6.34 9.94 -5.82
N GLU A 188 5.20 9.39 -5.41
CA GLU A 188 3.92 9.39 -6.14
C GLU A 188 4.06 9.01 -7.64
N PRO A 189 4.71 7.88 -7.97
CA PRO A 189 5.12 7.59 -9.34
C PRO A 189 3.96 7.41 -10.31
N LEU A 190 2.76 7.05 -9.83
CA LEU A 190 1.61 6.72 -10.67
C LEU A 190 0.51 7.80 -10.65
N ALA A 191 0.72 8.91 -9.92
CA ALA A 191 -0.31 9.93 -9.72
C ALA A 191 -0.81 10.58 -11.03
N ALA A 192 0.06 10.68 -12.05
CA ALA A 192 -0.27 11.31 -13.32
C ALA A 192 -0.89 10.36 -14.38
N LEU A 193 -1.14 9.09 -14.00
CA LEU A 193 -1.64 8.07 -14.93
C LEU A 193 -3.16 7.86 -14.79
N ASP A 194 -3.83 7.57 -15.91
CA ASP A 194 -5.21 7.09 -15.90
C ASP A 194 -5.32 5.70 -15.23
N LYS A 195 -6.55 5.30 -14.85
CA LYS A 195 -6.81 4.07 -14.08
C LYS A 195 -6.27 2.81 -14.76
N LYS A 196 -6.42 2.68 -16.09
CA LYS A 196 -5.98 1.49 -16.83
C LYS A 196 -4.46 1.39 -16.86
N LEU A 197 -3.81 2.48 -17.28
CA LEU A 197 -2.35 2.56 -17.37
C LEU A 197 -1.69 2.42 -16.00
N ARG A 198 -2.33 2.95 -14.95
CA ARG A 198 -1.87 2.79 -13.55
C ARG A 198 -1.81 1.32 -13.16
N GLY A 199 -2.88 0.54 -13.39
CA GLY A 199 -2.90 -0.89 -13.08
C GLY A 199 -1.83 -1.68 -13.83
N GLU A 200 -1.64 -1.42 -15.13
CA GLU A 200 -0.58 -2.06 -15.92
C GLU A 200 0.83 -1.73 -15.37
N THR A 201 1.05 -0.46 -15.03
CA THR A 201 2.35 0.02 -14.51
C THR A 201 2.66 -0.51 -13.10
N GLN A 202 1.66 -0.70 -12.24
CA GLN A 202 1.84 -1.35 -10.94
C GLN A 202 2.47 -2.74 -11.08
N PHE A 203 1.89 -3.58 -11.95
CA PHE A 203 2.44 -4.92 -12.22
C PHE A 203 3.82 -4.88 -12.86
N GLU A 204 4.09 -3.92 -13.76
CA GLU A 204 5.42 -3.73 -14.35
C GLU A 204 6.47 -3.36 -13.26
N LEU A 205 6.12 -2.49 -12.31
CA LEU A 205 7.01 -2.12 -11.19
C LEU A 205 7.31 -3.31 -10.28
N MET A 206 6.30 -4.14 -9.97
CA MET A 206 6.49 -5.34 -9.16
C MET A 206 7.42 -6.35 -9.86
N GLN A 207 7.17 -6.63 -11.14
CA GLN A 207 8.03 -7.53 -11.93
C GLN A 207 9.46 -7.01 -12.05
N LEU A 208 9.62 -5.69 -12.19
CA LEU A 208 10.94 -5.06 -12.26
C LEU A 208 11.69 -5.19 -10.94
N GLN A 209 11.01 -4.94 -9.82
CA GLN A 209 11.58 -5.06 -8.48
C GLN A 209 12.02 -6.51 -8.21
N GLU A 210 11.17 -7.49 -8.51
CA GLU A 210 11.48 -8.91 -8.35
C GLU A 210 12.67 -9.35 -9.23
N ARG A 211 12.67 -8.93 -10.50
CA ARG A 211 13.75 -9.25 -11.45
C ARG A 211 15.10 -8.70 -11.04
N LEU A 212 15.11 -7.47 -10.47
CA LEU A 212 16.33 -6.79 -10.07
C LEU A 212 16.77 -7.12 -8.64
N GLY A 213 15.87 -7.65 -7.81
CA GLY A 213 16.11 -7.92 -6.38
C GLY A 213 16.38 -6.66 -5.56
N LEU A 214 15.92 -5.50 -6.01
CA LEU A 214 16.14 -4.21 -5.38
C LEU A 214 15.09 -3.93 -4.29
N THR A 215 15.48 -3.10 -3.32
CA THR A 215 14.53 -2.56 -2.33
C THR A 215 13.87 -1.31 -2.90
N PHE A 216 12.52 -1.32 -2.93
CA PHE A 216 11.73 -0.17 -3.37
C PHE A 216 11.02 0.46 -2.18
N VAL A 217 11.02 1.78 -2.11
CA VAL A 217 10.22 2.56 -1.16
C VAL A 217 9.35 3.51 -1.97
N ILE A 218 8.04 3.29 -1.93
CA ILE A 218 7.07 4.12 -2.62
C ILE A 218 6.32 5.01 -1.63
N VAL A 219 6.13 6.27 -1.99
CA VAL A 219 5.21 7.19 -1.31
C VAL A 219 3.97 7.35 -2.17
N THR A 220 2.82 7.16 -1.58
CA THR A 220 1.53 7.34 -2.26
C THR A 220 0.44 7.81 -1.30
N HIS A 221 -0.61 8.41 -1.83
CA HIS A 221 -1.88 8.65 -1.15
C HIS A 221 -2.99 7.71 -1.67
N ASP A 222 -2.69 6.90 -2.69
CA ASP A 222 -3.62 5.93 -3.28
C ASP A 222 -3.51 4.59 -2.54
N GLN A 223 -4.59 4.21 -1.85
CA GLN A 223 -4.67 2.98 -1.07
C GLN A 223 -4.57 1.74 -1.97
N GLN A 224 -5.21 1.77 -3.16
CA GLN A 224 -5.16 0.64 -4.10
C GLN A 224 -3.73 0.41 -4.60
N GLU A 225 -2.98 1.49 -4.85
CA GLU A 225 -1.57 1.39 -5.22
C GLU A 225 -0.77 0.69 -4.13
N ALA A 226 -0.82 1.19 -2.88
CA ALA A 226 -0.09 0.61 -1.77
C ALA A 226 -0.48 -0.87 -1.53
N MET A 227 -1.77 -1.18 -1.53
CA MET A 227 -2.30 -2.53 -1.32
C MET A 227 -1.89 -3.52 -2.42
N THR A 228 -1.69 -3.03 -3.66
CA THR A 228 -1.34 -3.88 -4.81
C THR A 228 0.14 -4.22 -4.84
N VAL A 229 1.02 -3.24 -4.59
CA VAL A 229 2.46 -3.41 -4.87
C VAL A 229 3.29 -3.76 -3.65
N ALA A 230 2.85 -3.39 -2.44
CA ALA A 230 3.71 -3.46 -1.26
C ALA A 230 3.75 -4.84 -0.60
N ASP A 231 4.91 -5.22 -0.07
CA ASP A 231 5.06 -6.32 0.89
C ASP A 231 4.58 -5.87 2.28
N ARG A 232 4.93 -4.62 2.69
CA ARG A 232 4.38 -3.95 3.87
C ARG A 232 4.05 -2.50 3.57
N ILE A 233 3.04 -2.02 4.30
CA ILE A 233 2.57 -0.63 4.27
C ILE A 233 2.85 0.02 5.61
N GLY A 234 3.49 1.19 5.59
CA GLY A 234 3.59 2.10 6.73
C GLY A 234 2.54 3.21 6.59
N VAL A 235 1.53 3.19 7.43
CA VAL A 235 0.49 4.22 7.45
C VAL A 235 0.97 5.39 8.30
N MET A 236 1.02 6.58 7.69
CA MET A 236 1.45 7.82 8.35
C MET A 236 0.30 8.79 8.53
N ASP A 237 0.27 9.44 9.68
CA ASP A 237 -0.61 10.57 9.98
C ASP A 237 0.11 11.60 10.85
N HIS A 238 -0.06 12.89 10.55
CA HIS A 238 0.53 14.03 11.29
C HIS A 238 2.01 13.82 11.69
N GLY A 239 2.84 13.37 10.75
CA GLY A 239 4.27 13.16 10.97
C GLY A 239 4.64 11.86 11.69
N ARG A 240 3.68 11.07 12.11
CA ARG A 240 3.86 9.84 12.89
C ARG A 240 3.56 8.60 12.06
N LEU A 241 4.28 7.53 12.35
CA LEU A 241 4.00 6.20 11.81
C LEU A 241 2.97 5.50 12.72
N ILE A 242 1.75 5.30 12.22
CA ILE A 242 0.62 4.80 13.01
C ILE A 242 0.59 3.27 13.05
N GLN A 243 0.81 2.64 11.89
CA GLN A 243 0.83 1.18 11.76
C GLN A 243 1.77 0.76 10.64
N VAL A 244 2.50 -0.34 10.84
CA VAL A 244 3.28 -1.03 9.80
C VAL A 244 2.85 -2.48 9.80
N ALA A 245 2.34 -2.96 8.66
CA ALA A 245 1.94 -4.35 8.51
C ALA A 245 1.83 -4.73 7.02
N THR A 246 1.58 -6.00 6.71
CA THR A 246 1.25 -6.44 5.36
C THR A 246 -0.08 -5.85 4.89
N PRO A 247 -0.32 -5.72 3.55
CA PRO A 247 -1.59 -5.23 3.04
C PRO A 247 -2.83 -5.93 3.62
N PRO A 248 -2.90 -7.28 3.71
CA PRO A 248 -4.03 -7.94 4.34
C PRO A 248 -4.20 -7.56 5.82
N GLU A 249 -3.11 -7.44 6.59
CA GLU A 249 -3.18 -7.08 8.00
C GLU A 249 -3.65 -5.63 8.21
N ILE A 250 -3.19 -4.67 7.37
CA ILE A 250 -3.66 -3.28 7.43
C ILE A 250 -5.17 -3.20 7.20
N TYR A 251 -5.69 -3.99 6.25
CA TYR A 251 -7.10 -4.00 5.89
C TYR A 251 -7.97 -4.72 6.90
N GLU A 252 -7.54 -5.94 7.30
CA GLU A 252 -8.30 -6.84 8.16
C GLU A 252 -8.12 -6.58 9.66
N ARG A 253 -6.96 -5.99 10.05
CA ARG A 253 -6.58 -5.75 11.45
C ARG A 253 -6.05 -4.34 11.66
N PRO A 254 -6.82 -3.29 11.33
CA PRO A 254 -6.43 -1.92 11.63
C PRO A 254 -6.27 -1.74 13.15
N ASN A 255 -5.23 -1.00 13.56
CA ASN A 255 -4.94 -0.79 14.99
C ASN A 255 -5.76 0.35 15.63
N SER A 256 -6.57 1.05 14.84
CA SER A 256 -7.37 2.19 15.30
C SER A 256 -8.55 2.44 14.37
N ARG A 257 -9.57 3.16 14.89
CA ARG A 257 -10.73 3.61 14.09
C ARG A 257 -10.30 4.47 12.92
N TRP A 258 -9.26 5.31 13.12
CA TRP A 258 -8.72 6.15 12.07
C TRP A 258 -8.10 5.33 10.93
N VAL A 259 -7.28 4.31 11.23
CA VAL A 259 -6.72 3.43 10.19
C VAL A 259 -7.83 2.65 9.50
N ALA A 260 -8.83 2.16 10.24
CA ALA A 260 -9.98 1.44 9.67
C ALA A 260 -10.73 2.28 8.64
N ASP A 261 -10.99 3.54 8.96
CA ASP A 261 -11.69 4.51 8.09
C ASP A 261 -10.82 5.01 6.94
N PHE A 262 -9.52 5.21 7.21
CA PHE A 262 -8.57 5.66 6.19
C PHE A 262 -8.30 4.58 5.13
N ILE A 263 -8.29 3.29 5.50
CA ILE A 263 -8.01 2.16 4.59
C ILE A 263 -9.31 1.56 4.03
N GLY A 264 -9.93 2.28 3.11
CA GLY A 264 -11.15 1.82 2.44
C GLY A 264 -12.43 2.11 3.22
N GLU A 265 -13.54 1.75 2.61
CA GLU A 265 -14.87 1.94 3.20
C GLU A 265 -15.06 1.02 4.42
N VAL A 266 -15.68 1.56 5.48
CA VAL A 266 -15.97 0.82 6.71
C VAL A 266 -17.30 1.26 7.32
N ASN A 267 -18.02 0.34 7.94
CA ASN A 267 -19.10 0.63 8.88
C ASN A 267 -18.50 0.68 10.28
N LEU A 268 -18.53 1.84 10.93
CA LEU A 268 -18.11 2.00 12.33
C LEU A 268 -19.36 2.07 13.21
N ILE A 269 -19.56 1.04 14.03
CA ILE A 269 -20.69 0.93 14.92
C ILE A 269 -20.21 1.14 16.35
N GLU A 270 -20.66 2.19 16.99
CA GLU A 270 -20.32 2.44 18.39
C GLU A 270 -21.10 1.53 19.33
N GLY A 271 -20.46 1.10 20.40
CA GLY A 271 -21.10 0.28 21.42
C GLY A 271 -20.30 0.22 22.72
N ARG A 272 -20.92 -0.40 23.71
CA ARG A 272 -20.30 -0.66 25.01
C ARG A 272 -20.09 -2.16 25.18
N VAL A 273 -18.92 -2.57 25.60
CA VAL A 273 -18.61 -3.97 25.90
C VAL A 273 -19.46 -4.42 27.08
N VAL A 274 -20.19 -5.51 26.90
CA VAL A 274 -21.03 -6.15 27.92
C VAL A 274 -20.28 -7.31 28.55
N ASP A 275 -19.63 -8.12 27.71
CA ASP A 275 -18.94 -9.32 28.14
C ASP A 275 -17.74 -9.60 27.23
N VAL A 276 -16.67 -10.16 27.81
CA VAL A 276 -15.47 -10.57 27.08
C VAL A 276 -15.18 -12.03 27.45
N GLY A 277 -15.56 -12.93 26.55
CA GLY A 277 -15.24 -14.36 26.66
C GLY A 277 -13.85 -14.70 26.10
N ALA A 278 -13.48 -15.97 26.14
CA ALA A 278 -12.19 -16.45 25.67
C ALA A 278 -11.95 -16.19 24.15
N SER A 279 -12.98 -16.20 23.34
CA SER A 279 -12.91 -16.01 21.87
C SER A 279 -13.93 -15.01 21.34
N GLU A 280 -14.85 -14.55 22.16
CA GLU A 280 -15.98 -13.72 21.73
C GLU A 280 -16.13 -12.51 22.64
N THR A 281 -16.37 -11.35 22.05
CA THR A 281 -16.73 -10.11 22.73
C THR A 281 -18.18 -9.76 22.41
N VAL A 282 -18.99 -9.50 23.41
CA VAL A 282 -20.37 -9.07 23.29
C VAL A 282 -20.47 -7.56 23.52
N ILE A 283 -21.03 -6.85 22.56
CA ILE A 283 -21.15 -5.38 22.56
C ILE A 283 -22.61 -4.98 22.48
N ALA A 284 -23.05 -4.11 23.38
CA ALA A 284 -24.35 -3.46 23.28
C ALA A 284 -24.21 -2.15 22.49
N SER A 285 -24.92 -2.05 21.37
CA SER A 285 -24.94 -0.85 20.52
C SER A 285 -26.35 -0.32 20.42
N ALA A 286 -26.48 0.99 20.53
CA ALA A 286 -27.75 1.68 20.24
C ALA A 286 -28.15 1.55 18.75
N ALA A 287 -27.15 1.36 17.89
CA ALA A 287 -27.31 1.26 16.44
C ALA A 287 -27.80 -0.11 15.97
N ALA A 288 -27.26 -1.18 16.57
CA ALA A 288 -27.40 -2.53 16.04
C ALA A 288 -27.79 -3.56 17.13
N GLY A 289 -28.23 -3.10 18.30
CA GLY A 289 -28.60 -3.97 19.40
C GLY A 289 -27.40 -4.70 20.01
N ARG A 290 -27.55 -6.00 20.25
CA ARG A 290 -26.47 -6.84 20.81
C ARG A 290 -25.65 -7.44 19.68
N LEU A 291 -24.37 -7.06 19.61
CA LEU A 291 -23.42 -7.53 18.62
C LEU A 291 -22.42 -8.52 19.23
N ARG A 292 -21.96 -9.45 18.40
CA ARG A 292 -20.94 -10.43 18.72
C ARG A 292 -19.73 -10.19 17.79
N ALA A 293 -18.53 -10.22 18.33
CA ALA A 293 -17.28 -10.12 17.57
C ALA A 293 -16.29 -11.19 18.05
N LEU A 294 -15.68 -11.92 17.13
CA LEU A 294 -14.66 -12.93 17.37
C LEU A 294 -13.27 -12.37 17.04
N SER A 295 -12.96 -11.15 17.50
CA SER A 295 -11.65 -10.53 17.33
C SER A 295 -10.93 -10.38 18.67
N PRO A 296 -9.62 -10.63 18.72
CA PRO A 296 -8.83 -10.30 19.90
C PRO A 296 -8.99 -8.82 20.26
N THR A 297 -9.22 -8.54 21.54
CA THR A 297 -9.34 -7.16 22.03
C THR A 297 -8.80 -7.05 23.45
N ASP A 298 -8.22 -5.89 23.77
CA ASP A 298 -7.82 -5.52 25.14
C ASP A 298 -8.98 -4.82 25.89
N ALA A 299 -10.15 -4.71 25.27
CA ALA A 299 -11.31 -4.04 25.88
C ALA A 299 -11.84 -4.84 27.07
N LYS A 300 -12.39 -4.11 28.04
CA LYS A 300 -12.99 -4.66 29.26
C LYS A 300 -14.49 -4.38 29.27
N PRO A 301 -15.28 -5.18 30.03
CA PRO A 301 -16.68 -4.86 30.24
C PRO A 301 -16.85 -3.44 30.74
N GLY A 302 -17.77 -2.68 30.10
CA GLY A 302 -18.00 -1.26 30.36
C GLY A 302 -17.27 -0.30 29.42
N ASP A 303 -16.24 -0.73 28.70
CA ASP A 303 -15.52 0.15 27.77
C ASP A 303 -16.37 0.52 26.55
N VAL A 304 -16.19 1.76 26.07
CA VAL A 304 -16.77 2.25 24.81
C VAL A 304 -15.83 1.89 23.67
N VAL A 305 -16.34 1.12 22.71
CA VAL A 305 -15.58 0.60 21.57
C VAL A 305 -16.23 0.95 20.24
N GLY A 306 -15.44 0.94 19.17
CA GLY A 306 -15.94 0.91 17.80
C GLY A 306 -15.89 -0.52 17.27
N VAL A 307 -16.98 -0.95 16.64
CA VAL A 307 -17.00 -2.20 15.86
C VAL A 307 -16.83 -1.82 14.40
N ALA A 308 -15.69 -2.17 13.84
CA ALA A 308 -15.38 -1.96 12.42
C ALA A 308 -15.85 -3.17 11.61
N LEU A 309 -16.60 -2.90 10.55
CA LEU A 309 -17.16 -3.92 9.66
C LEU A 309 -17.06 -3.46 8.21
N ARG A 310 -16.35 -4.22 7.38
CA ARG A 310 -16.20 -3.91 5.97
C ARG A 310 -17.51 -4.14 5.20
N PRO A 311 -17.92 -3.24 4.27
CA PRO A 311 -19.16 -3.36 3.53
C PRO A 311 -19.32 -4.66 2.73
N GLU A 312 -18.23 -5.20 2.20
CA GLU A 312 -18.23 -6.47 1.43
C GLU A 312 -18.42 -7.72 2.31
N LYS A 313 -18.30 -7.57 3.63
CA LYS A 313 -18.58 -8.65 4.60
C LYS A 313 -20.01 -8.61 5.12
N VAL A 314 -20.78 -7.61 4.71
CA VAL A 314 -22.19 -7.47 5.04
C VAL A 314 -23.03 -8.11 3.95
N ARG A 315 -23.83 -9.10 4.32
CA ARG A 315 -24.87 -9.67 3.45
C ARG A 315 -26.11 -8.82 3.51
N ILE A 316 -26.77 -8.65 2.39
CA ILE A 316 -28.06 -7.95 2.28
C ILE A 316 -29.09 -8.87 1.65
N ALA A 317 -30.30 -8.97 2.26
CA ALA A 317 -31.37 -9.83 1.78
C ALA A 317 -32.75 -9.28 2.15
N HIS A 318 -33.80 -9.73 1.43
CA HIS A 318 -35.20 -9.39 1.74
C HIS A 318 -35.74 -10.09 2.98
N ALA A 319 -35.09 -11.15 3.46
CA ALA A 319 -35.49 -11.91 4.65
C ALA A 319 -34.31 -12.01 5.65
N PRO A 320 -34.60 -12.16 6.95
CA PRO A 320 -33.57 -12.40 7.94
C PRO A 320 -32.82 -13.72 7.66
N PRO A 321 -31.54 -13.84 8.09
CA PRO A 321 -30.80 -15.09 7.95
C PRO A 321 -31.49 -16.22 8.72
N PRO A 322 -31.46 -17.46 8.20
CA PRO A 322 -31.99 -18.61 8.91
C PRO A 322 -31.16 -18.87 10.16
N THR A 323 -31.75 -18.58 11.31
CA THR A 323 -31.30 -18.88 12.68
C THR A 323 -29.84 -18.66 13.12
N GLY A 324 -29.62 -17.77 14.07
CA GLY A 324 -28.97 -18.00 15.39
C GLY A 324 -27.47 -17.81 15.49
N GLY A 325 -26.70 -17.57 14.45
CA GLY A 325 -25.24 -17.43 14.55
C GLY A 325 -24.66 -16.07 14.13
N GLU A 326 -25.37 -15.34 13.29
CA GLU A 326 -24.93 -14.07 12.69
C GLU A 326 -25.48 -12.85 13.46
N ASN A 327 -24.73 -11.76 13.41
CA ASN A 327 -25.27 -10.44 13.73
C ASN A 327 -26.28 -10.04 12.65
N CYS A 328 -27.37 -9.41 13.03
CA CYS A 328 -28.42 -9.05 12.07
C CYS A 328 -29.12 -7.77 12.48
N VAL A 329 -29.38 -6.89 11.51
CA VAL A 329 -30.16 -5.66 11.68
C VAL A 329 -31.06 -5.45 10.47
N ALA A 330 -32.22 -4.82 10.71
CA ALA A 330 -33.16 -4.47 9.65
C ALA A 330 -33.06 -2.99 9.30
N GLY A 331 -33.37 -2.66 8.05
CA GLY A 331 -33.41 -1.29 7.59
C GLY A 331 -34.06 -1.14 6.23
N GLN A 332 -34.07 0.07 5.70
CA GLN A 332 -34.60 0.42 4.40
C GLN A 332 -33.50 0.90 3.48
N VAL A 333 -33.49 0.48 2.23
CA VAL A 333 -32.50 0.91 1.22
C VAL A 333 -32.76 2.37 0.87
N GLY A 334 -31.82 3.23 1.22
CA GLY A 334 -31.90 4.67 0.93
C GLY A 334 -31.13 5.10 -0.31
N ASN A 335 -30.11 4.32 -0.73
CA ASN A 335 -29.32 4.62 -1.91
C ASN A 335 -28.63 3.37 -2.46
N ILE A 336 -28.45 3.31 -3.78
CA ILE A 336 -27.77 2.22 -4.49
C ILE A 336 -26.76 2.84 -5.46
N GLY A 337 -25.47 2.52 -5.30
CA GLY A 337 -24.40 2.89 -6.22
C GLY A 337 -23.99 1.67 -7.06
N TYR A 338 -24.24 1.69 -8.37
CA TYR A 338 -23.77 0.65 -9.28
C TYR A 338 -22.40 1.04 -9.86
N LEU A 339 -21.35 0.25 -9.58
CA LEU A 339 -19.99 0.52 -10.00
C LEU A 339 -19.50 -0.41 -11.12
N GLY A 340 -20.37 -1.25 -11.65
CA GLY A 340 -20.07 -2.22 -12.70
C GLY A 340 -19.79 -3.61 -12.11
N ASP A 341 -18.66 -3.80 -11.49
CA ASP A 341 -18.20 -5.03 -10.83
C ASP A 341 -18.88 -5.28 -9.47
N LEU A 342 -19.29 -4.21 -8.78
CA LEU A 342 -19.97 -4.28 -7.50
C LEU A 342 -21.10 -3.25 -7.40
N SER A 343 -22.07 -3.51 -6.51
CA SER A 343 -23.13 -2.58 -6.11
C SER A 343 -22.97 -2.25 -4.63
N VAL A 344 -23.03 -0.97 -4.28
CA VAL A 344 -22.97 -0.48 -2.90
C VAL A 344 -24.37 -0.01 -2.48
N TYR A 345 -24.91 -0.64 -1.45
CA TYR A 345 -26.20 -0.31 -0.85
C TYR A 345 -25.97 0.52 0.42
N LYS A 346 -26.61 1.68 0.52
CA LYS A 346 -26.71 2.44 1.77
C LYS A 346 -28.07 2.18 2.39
N VAL A 347 -28.08 1.49 3.51
CA VAL A 347 -29.27 1.06 4.22
C VAL A 347 -29.43 1.89 5.48
N ARG A 348 -30.55 2.57 5.60
CA ARG A 348 -30.92 3.30 6.83
C ARG A 348 -31.58 2.33 7.79
N LEU A 349 -30.96 2.11 8.92
CA LEU A 349 -31.50 1.30 10.01
C LEU A 349 -32.69 1.98 10.69
N ASP A 350 -33.48 1.24 11.46
CA ASP A 350 -34.68 1.76 12.14
C ASP A 350 -34.41 2.89 13.12
N ASN A 351 -33.19 3.00 13.61
CA ASN A 351 -32.69 4.08 14.48
C ASN A 351 -32.07 5.28 13.73
N GLY A 352 -32.14 5.30 12.39
CA GLY A 352 -31.63 6.38 11.54
C GLY A 352 -30.16 6.26 11.14
N ILE A 353 -29.39 5.32 11.68
CA ILE A 353 -27.99 5.11 11.29
C ILE A 353 -27.93 4.48 9.89
N VAL A 354 -26.92 4.88 9.10
CA VAL A 354 -26.73 4.33 7.75
C VAL A 354 -25.59 3.33 7.78
N MET A 355 -25.87 2.10 7.34
CA MET A 355 -24.88 1.06 7.08
C MET A 355 -24.72 0.81 5.58
N LYS A 356 -23.50 0.43 5.17
CA LYS A 356 -23.16 0.09 3.79
C LYS A 356 -23.03 -1.43 3.65
N ALA A 357 -23.54 -1.97 2.54
CA ALA A 357 -23.24 -3.32 2.08
C ALA A 357 -22.74 -3.27 0.64
N ALA A 358 -21.67 -3.98 0.33
CA ALA A 358 -21.08 -4.05 -1.01
C ALA A 358 -21.23 -5.47 -1.54
N VAL A 359 -21.90 -5.62 -2.69
CA VAL A 359 -22.20 -6.92 -3.29
C VAL A 359 -21.60 -6.99 -4.68
N ALA A 360 -20.83 -8.05 -4.97
CA ALA A 360 -20.28 -8.29 -6.29
C ALA A 360 -21.40 -8.59 -7.32
N ASN A 361 -21.32 -7.95 -8.49
CA ASN A 361 -22.27 -8.14 -9.58
C ASN A 361 -21.87 -9.36 -10.43
N VAL A 362 -22.06 -10.57 -9.88
CA VAL A 362 -21.62 -11.83 -10.52
C VAL A 362 -22.61 -12.37 -11.58
N THR A 363 -23.85 -11.89 -11.59
CA THR A 363 -24.90 -12.34 -12.52
C THR A 363 -25.49 -11.16 -13.30
N ARG A 364 -25.85 -11.39 -14.57
CA ARG A 364 -26.50 -10.34 -15.40
C ARG A 364 -27.95 -10.09 -15.02
N LEU A 365 -28.65 -11.12 -14.57
CA LEU A 365 -30.05 -11.08 -14.19
C LEU A 365 -30.21 -11.60 -12.77
N VAL A 366 -30.80 -10.80 -11.92
CA VAL A 366 -31.21 -11.17 -10.57
C VAL A 366 -32.73 -11.29 -10.59
N GLU A 367 -33.30 -12.44 -10.21
CA GLU A 367 -34.74 -12.68 -10.26
C GLU A 367 -35.52 -11.68 -9.41
N ARG A 368 -34.98 -11.28 -8.28
CA ARG A 368 -35.53 -10.25 -7.39
C ARG A 368 -34.47 -9.31 -6.90
N PRO A 369 -34.10 -8.29 -7.71
CA PRO A 369 -33.08 -7.31 -7.32
C PRO A 369 -33.60 -6.50 -6.12
N ILE A 370 -32.67 -6.15 -5.21
CA ILE A 370 -32.93 -5.21 -4.13
C ILE A 370 -33.00 -3.81 -4.74
N GLY A 371 -34.15 -3.16 -4.53
CA GLY A 371 -34.43 -1.82 -5.06
C GLY A 371 -34.40 -0.73 -3.99
N TRP A 372 -34.63 0.50 -4.45
CA TRP A 372 -34.84 1.67 -3.58
C TRP A 372 -36.06 1.45 -2.70
N ASP A 373 -35.97 1.92 -1.45
CA ASP A 373 -37.04 1.82 -0.42
C ASP A 373 -37.38 0.40 0.01
N ASP A 374 -36.72 -0.63 -0.52
CA ASP A 374 -36.92 -2.00 -0.07
C ASP A 374 -36.58 -2.15 1.41
N ARG A 375 -37.42 -2.86 2.14
CA ARG A 375 -37.13 -3.35 3.48
C ARG A 375 -36.18 -4.54 3.39
N VAL A 376 -34.99 -4.42 4.02
CA VAL A 376 -33.95 -5.43 3.92
C VAL A 376 -33.38 -5.77 5.29
N TRP A 377 -32.68 -6.89 5.33
CA TRP A 377 -31.91 -7.35 6.46
C TRP A 377 -30.41 -7.33 6.07
N LEU A 378 -29.62 -6.72 6.93
CA LEU A 378 -28.16 -6.78 6.87
C LEU A 378 -27.68 -7.80 7.89
N SER A 379 -26.84 -8.76 7.48
CA SER A 379 -26.27 -9.75 8.38
C SER A 379 -24.77 -9.94 8.12
N TRP A 380 -24.04 -10.34 9.16
CA TRP A 380 -22.62 -10.64 9.08
C TRP A 380 -22.18 -11.60 10.18
N ALA A 381 -21.17 -12.42 9.87
CA ALA A 381 -20.58 -13.33 10.82
C ALA A 381 -19.80 -12.57 11.91
N PRO A 382 -19.76 -13.07 13.16
CA PRO A 382 -19.01 -12.45 14.25
C PRO A 382 -17.52 -12.24 13.95
N GLU A 383 -16.92 -13.13 13.14
CA GLU A 383 -15.52 -13.07 12.68
C GLU A 383 -15.25 -11.89 11.73
N ALA A 384 -16.28 -11.39 11.08
CA ALA A 384 -16.17 -10.24 10.15
C ALA A 384 -16.03 -8.90 10.89
N ALA A 385 -16.41 -8.86 12.15
CA ALA A 385 -16.42 -7.66 12.97
C ALA A 385 -15.15 -7.54 13.80
N MET A 386 -14.51 -6.37 13.79
CA MET A 386 -13.34 -6.07 14.58
C MET A 386 -13.65 -5.05 15.68
N VAL A 387 -13.19 -5.31 16.90
CA VAL A 387 -13.36 -4.40 18.04
C VAL A 387 -12.16 -3.47 18.13
N LEU A 388 -12.41 -2.16 18.07
CA LEU A 388 -11.41 -1.10 18.13
C LEU A 388 -11.62 -0.24 19.39
N THR A 389 -10.58 -0.15 20.20
CA THR A 389 -10.56 0.62 21.46
C THR A 389 -10.03 2.04 21.28
N ARG A 390 -9.41 2.33 20.12
CA ARG A 390 -8.76 3.62 19.80
C ARG A 390 -9.31 4.21 18.52
#